data_566a980d901979c934e72694d5fdbbb2
#
_entry.id   566a980d901979c934e72694d5fdbbb2
#
_cell.length_a   1.000
_cell.length_b   1.000
_cell.length_c   1.000
_cell.angle_alpha   90.00
_cell.angle_beta   90.00
_cell.angle_gamma   90.00
#
_symmetry.space_group_name_H-M   'P 1'
#
loop_
_entity.id
_entity.type
_entity.pdbx_description
1 polymer ?
#
loop_
_entity_poly.entity_id
_entity_poly.type
_entity_poly.pdbx_seq_one_letter_code
_entity_poly.pdbx_strand_id
1 'polypeptide(L)'
;MIQVYTGNGKGKTTAALGLAVRAWGQGLTVGIFQFLKSGNQTGEYQALRKLGILFRQFGSGRWLINRRPEAEEIKQAETGLGEAAKALKEGMEVVVLDEISHAVNLGLLSQEKVLSCIQNCSDSQELVLTGRDMPPEIMACADLITEMKEVRHPYRNGVRARQGMEY
;
A
#
# COMPACT_ATOMS: atom_id res chain seq x y z
N MET A 1 -6.85 3.69 14.26
CA MET A 1 -7.22 2.28 13.92
C MET A 1 -6.28 1.74 12.86
N ILE A 2 -5.93 0.45 12.92
CA ILE A 2 -5.07 -0.22 11.94
C ILE A 2 -5.91 -1.20 11.12
N GLN A 3 -5.91 -1.03 9.80
CA GLN A 3 -6.67 -1.86 8.87
C GLN A 3 -5.74 -2.63 7.93
N VAL A 4 -6.02 -3.90 7.71
CA VAL A 4 -5.29 -4.76 6.77
C VAL A 4 -6.23 -5.27 5.68
N TYR A 5 -5.87 -5.03 4.42
CA TYR A 5 -6.54 -5.61 3.26
C TYR A 5 -5.62 -6.59 2.58
N THR A 6 -5.92 -7.88 2.70
CA THR A 6 -5.05 -8.98 2.22
C THR A 6 -5.81 -9.96 1.32
N GLY A 7 -5.20 -11.09 1.03
CA GLY A 7 -5.77 -12.16 0.19
C GLY A 7 -5.40 -12.07 -1.29
N ASN A 8 -5.72 -13.15 -2.02
CA ASN A 8 -5.33 -13.33 -3.42
C ASN A 8 -6.25 -12.62 -4.43
N GLY A 9 -7.45 -12.21 -3.99
CA GLY A 9 -8.43 -11.53 -4.84
C GLY A 9 -8.02 -10.11 -5.22
N LYS A 10 -8.56 -9.64 -6.34
CA LYS A 10 -8.43 -8.24 -6.80
C LYS A 10 -9.21 -7.31 -5.88
N GLY A 11 -8.74 -6.07 -5.71
CA GLY A 11 -9.50 -4.99 -5.07
C GLY A 11 -8.85 -4.39 -3.83
N LYS A 12 -7.74 -4.95 -3.30
CA LYS A 12 -7.06 -4.42 -2.11
C LYS A 12 -6.67 -2.95 -2.23
N THR A 13 -5.86 -2.61 -3.23
CA THR A 13 -5.49 -1.23 -3.56
C THR A 13 -6.74 -0.38 -3.83
N THR A 14 -7.69 -0.88 -4.65
CA THR A 14 -8.91 -0.14 -4.98
C THR A 14 -9.73 0.20 -3.73
N ALA A 15 -9.86 -0.74 -2.79
CA ALA A 15 -10.58 -0.50 -1.52
C ALA A 15 -9.85 0.54 -0.66
N ALA A 16 -8.53 0.42 -0.52
CA ALA A 16 -7.72 1.37 0.25
C ALA A 16 -7.79 2.78 -0.35
N LEU A 17 -7.69 2.91 -1.67
CA LEU A 17 -7.81 4.19 -2.36
C LEU A 17 -9.24 4.75 -2.29
N GLY A 18 -10.25 3.89 -2.33
CA GLY A 18 -11.66 4.29 -2.12
C GLY A 18 -11.89 4.86 -0.73
N LEU A 19 -11.31 4.24 0.30
CA LEU A 19 -11.31 4.77 1.67
C LEU A 19 -10.58 6.12 1.75
N ALA A 20 -9.41 6.22 1.14
CA ALA A 20 -8.61 7.46 1.07
C ALA A 20 -9.40 8.61 0.45
N VAL A 21 -10.06 8.39 -0.69
CA VAL A 21 -10.92 9.41 -1.36
C VAL A 21 -12.10 9.79 -0.47
N ARG A 22 -12.75 8.82 0.20
CA ARG A 22 -13.84 9.09 1.14
C ARG A 22 -13.39 9.97 2.29
N ALA A 23 -12.26 9.66 2.91
CA ALA A 23 -11.68 10.42 4.01
C ALA A 23 -11.33 11.85 3.57
N TRP A 24 -10.65 11.99 2.43
CA TRP A 24 -10.34 13.28 1.86
C TRP A 24 -11.60 14.12 1.57
N GLY A 25 -12.65 13.50 1.02
CA GLY A 25 -13.94 14.14 0.78
C GLY A 25 -14.65 14.65 2.05
N GLN A 26 -14.29 14.13 3.21
CA GLN A 26 -14.73 14.62 4.53
C GLN A 26 -13.74 15.63 5.15
N GLY A 27 -12.72 16.06 4.42
CA GLY A 27 -11.76 17.06 4.85
C GLY A 27 -10.58 16.53 5.64
N LEU A 28 -10.40 15.19 5.74
CA LEU A 28 -9.26 14.59 6.44
C LEU A 28 -7.99 14.69 5.59
N THR A 29 -6.86 14.81 6.25
CA THR A 29 -5.53 14.75 5.63
C THR A 29 -5.17 13.31 5.28
N VAL A 30 -4.79 13.07 4.01
CA VAL A 30 -4.56 11.72 3.48
C VAL A 30 -3.23 11.62 2.77
N GLY A 31 -2.46 10.57 3.07
CA GLY A 31 -1.23 10.20 2.37
C GLY A 31 -1.21 8.74 1.93
N ILE A 32 -0.77 8.50 0.71
CA ILE A 32 -0.66 7.17 0.12
C ILE A 32 0.79 6.93 -0.27
N PHE A 33 1.36 5.86 0.27
CA PHE A 33 2.73 5.41 0.07
C PHE A 33 2.68 4.03 -0.58
N GLN A 34 2.93 3.98 -1.89
CA GLN A 34 2.82 2.76 -2.68
C GLN A 34 4.19 2.17 -2.95
N PHE A 35 4.40 0.94 -2.54
CA PHE A 35 5.65 0.20 -2.72
C PHE A 35 5.66 -0.59 -4.03
N LEU A 36 6.87 -0.92 -4.53
CA LEU A 36 7.12 -1.75 -5.72
C LEU A 36 6.64 -1.19 -7.05
N LYS A 37 5.92 -0.09 -7.04
CA LYS A 37 5.43 0.55 -8.26
C LYS A 37 6.20 1.83 -8.54
N SER A 38 6.36 2.13 -9.81
CA SER A 38 6.88 3.40 -10.32
C SER A 38 6.13 3.79 -11.57
N GLY A 39 6.15 5.07 -11.88
CA GLY A 39 5.55 5.61 -13.10
C GLY A 39 4.22 6.31 -12.87
N ASN A 40 4.14 7.50 -13.44
CA ASN A 40 3.03 8.44 -13.23
C ASN A 40 1.84 8.19 -14.16
N GLN A 41 1.71 6.97 -14.71
CA GLN A 41 0.75 6.67 -15.79
C GLN A 41 -0.48 5.90 -15.33
N THR A 42 -0.53 5.46 -14.07
CA THR A 42 -1.72 4.75 -13.57
C THR A 42 -2.89 5.71 -13.37
N GLY A 43 -4.10 5.22 -13.60
CA GLY A 43 -5.32 6.03 -13.48
C GLY A 43 -5.50 6.61 -12.09
N GLU A 44 -5.20 5.82 -11.05
CA GLU A 44 -5.25 6.24 -9.66
C GLU A 44 -4.25 7.37 -9.34
N TYR A 45 -3.02 7.31 -9.85
CA TYR A 45 -2.03 8.37 -9.67
C TYR A 45 -2.53 9.70 -10.22
N GLN A 46 -3.06 9.67 -11.45
CA GLN A 46 -3.56 10.88 -12.10
C GLN A 46 -4.78 11.46 -11.37
N ALA A 47 -5.70 10.62 -10.92
CA ALA A 47 -6.90 11.03 -10.20
C ALA A 47 -6.56 11.64 -8.84
N LEU A 48 -5.76 10.95 -8.04
CA LEU A 48 -5.38 11.40 -6.70
C LEU A 48 -4.55 12.70 -6.72
N ARG A 49 -3.68 12.85 -7.72
CA ARG A 49 -2.94 14.10 -7.94
C ARG A 49 -3.86 15.28 -8.24
N LYS A 50 -4.90 15.09 -9.07
CA LYS A 50 -5.89 16.14 -9.36
C LYS A 50 -6.68 16.55 -8.13
N LEU A 51 -6.93 15.63 -7.22
CA LEU A 51 -7.57 15.89 -5.93
C LEU A 51 -6.63 16.56 -4.91
N GLY A 52 -5.33 16.63 -5.19
CA GLY A 52 -4.34 17.17 -4.26
C GLY A 52 -3.98 16.22 -3.11
N ILE A 53 -4.36 14.94 -3.20
CA ILE A 53 -4.00 13.92 -2.21
C ILE A 53 -2.50 13.60 -2.35
N LEU A 54 -1.78 13.53 -1.23
CA LEU A 54 -0.40 13.11 -1.21
C LEU A 54 -0.29 11.65 -1.67
N PHE A 55 0.36 11.44 -2.82
CA PHE A 55 0.61 10.11 -3.39
C PHE A 55 2.08 9.98 -3.78
N ARG A 56 2.76 9.01 -3.18
CA ARG A 56 4.17 8.72 -3.40
C ARG A 56 4.37 7.26 -3.80
N GLN A 57 5.27 7.02 -4.75
CA GLN A 57 5.62 5.67 -5.22
C GLN A 57 7.09 5.39 -4.94
N PHE A 58 7.37 4.20 -4.44
CA PHE A 58 8.70 3.73 -4.05
C PHE A 58 8.98 2.36 -4.66
N GLY A 59 9.53 2.36 -5.84
CA GLY A 59 9.89 1.16 -6.58
C GLY A 59 10.62 1.49 -7.87
N SER A 60 11.41 0.54 -8.35
CA SER A 60 12.17 0.66 -9.60
C SER A 60 11.32 0.48 -10.87
N GLY A 61 10.07 0.02 -10.74
CA GLY A 61 9.23 -0.43 -11.87
C GLY A 61 9.70 -1.74 -12.50
N ARG A 62 10.76 -2.34 -11.99
CA ARG A 62 11.27 -3.65 -12.44
C ARG A 62 10.69 -4.76 -11.56
N TRP A 63 10.26 -5.84 -12.19
CA TRP A 63 9.75 -7.01 -11.47
C TRP A 63 10.87 -7.72 -10.68
N LEU A 64 10.60 -8.01 -9.41
CA LEU A 64 11.49 -8.81 -8.54
C LEU A 64 11.16 -10.31 -8.68
N ILE A 65 11.26 -10.84 -9.91
CA ILE A 65 11.02 -12.26 -10.17
C ILE A 65 12.37 -12.98 -10.19
N ASN A 66 12.51 -14.02 -9.35
CA ASN A 66 13.71 -14.88 -9.28
C ASN A 66 15.06 -14.14 -9.08
N ARG A 67 15.05 -12.98 -8.44
CA ARG A 67 16.26 -12.25 -8.05
C ARG A 67 16.11 -11.62 -6.66
N ARG A 68 17.23 -11.33 -6.04
CA ARG A 68 17.25 -10.54 -4.80
C ARG A 68 17.08 -9.05 -5.12
N PRO A 69 16.52 -8.27 -4.17
CA PRO A 69 16.48 -6.81 -4.30
C PRO A 69 17.89 -6.22 -4.40
N GLU A 70 18.03 -5.18 -5.21
CA GLU A 70 19.23 -4.36 -5.26
C GLU A 70 19.26 -3.34 -4.10
N ALA A 71 20.43 -2.88 -3.71
CA ALA A 71 20.59 -1.93 -2.60
C ALA A 71 19.77 -0.65 -2.80
N GLU A 72 19.64 -0.16 -4.04
CA GLU A 72 18.85 1.02 -4.36
C GLU A 72 17.34 0.77 -4.18
N GLU A 73 16.84 -0.43 -4.51
CA GLU A 73 15.44 -0.81 -4.32
C GLU A 73 15.09 -0.90 -2.83
N ILE A 74 16.00 -1.46 -2.02
CA ILE A 74 15.88 -1.49 -0.57
C ILE A 74 15.83 -0.05 -0.02
N LYS A 75 16.77 0.79 -0.44
CA LYS A 75 16.83 2.20 -0.01
C LYS A 75 15.56 2.97 -0.36
N GLN A 76 14.99 2.76 -1.56
CA GLN A 76 13.72 3.39 -1.95
C GLN A 76 12.57 2.94 -1.05
N ALA A 77 12.46 1.65 -0.76
CA ALA A 77 11.43 1.13 0.14
C ALA A 77 11.60 1.68 1.57
N GLU A 78 12.83 1.72 2.09
CA GLU A 78 13.12 2.31 3.40
C GLU A 78 12.80 3.80 3.45
N THR A 79 13.09 4.54 2.38
CA THR A 79 12.73 5.96 2.25
C THR A 79 11.20 6.11 2.32
N GLY A 80 10.46 5.28 1.58
CA GLY A 80 9.00 5.31 1.59
C GLY A 80 8.39 5.02 2.95
N LEU A 81 8.90 4.02 3.65
CA LEU A 81 8.44 3.72 5.01
C LEU A 81 8.79 4.84 6.00
N GLY A 82 9.96 5.46 5.84
CA GLY A 82 10.39 6.62 6.64
C GLY A 82 9.49 7.85 6.41
N GLU A 83 9.13 8.13 5.15
CA GLU A 83 8.18 9.22 4.82
C GLU A 83 6.78 8.95 5.41
N ALA A 84 6.30 7.71 5.35
CA ALA A 84 5.02 7.32 5.95
C ALA A 84 5.03 7.46 7.48
N ALA A 85 6.09 6.99 8.14
CA ALA A 85 6.26 7.13 9.58
C ALA A 85 6.34 8.60 10.01
N LYS A 86 7.00 9.45 9.20
CA LYS A 86 7.04 10.90 9.41
C LYS A 86 5.64 11.51 9.27
N ALA A 87 4.89 11.15 8.23
CA ALA A 87 3.53 11.64 8.01
C ALA A 87 2.60 11.31 9.20
N LEU A 88 2.69 10.10 9.75
CA LEU A 88 1.96 9.73 10.97
C LEU A 88 2.36 10.63 12.16
N LYS A 89 3.66 10.84 12.40
CA LYS A 89 4.17 11.69 13.48
C LYS A 89 3.75 13.16 13.32
N GLU A 90 3.61 13.64 12.09
CA GLU A 90 3.16 15.00 11.76
C GLU A 90 1.63 15.15 11.81
N GLY A 91 0.90 14.10 12.19
CA GLY A 91 -0.55 14.15 12.43
C GLY A 91 -1.40 13.91 11.19
N MET A 92 -0.86 13.29 10.13
CA MET A 92 -1.68 12.88 9.00
C MET A 92 -2.76 11.88 9.45
N GLU A 93 -4.02 12.18 9.16
CA GLU A 93 -5.15 11.44 9.73
C GLU A 93 -5.38 10.08 9.08
N VAL A 94 -5.08 9.95 7.79
CA VAL A 94 -5.19 8.66 7.07
C VAL A 94 -3.90 8.40 6.29
N VAL A 95 -3.26 7.27 6.57
CA VAL A 95 -2.05 6.81 5.87
C VAL A 95 -2.30 5.45 5.25
N VAL A 96 -2.01 5.31 3.96
CA VAL A 96 -2.09 4.03 3.24
C VAL A 96 -0.69 3.56 2.87
N LEU A 97 -0.34 2.34 3.27
CA LEU A 97 0.86 1.62 2.86
C LEU A 97 0.45 0.54 1.84
N ASP A 98 0.41 0.90 0.56
CA ASP A 98 -0.04 -0.01 -0.50
C ASP A 98 1.09 -0.94 -0.94
N GLU A 99 0.78 -2.25 -1.04
CA GLU A 99 1.71 -3.36 -1.34
C GLU A 99 2.83 -3.55 -0.30
N ILE A 100 2.60 -3.15 0.96
CA ILE A 100 3.60 -3.25 2.03
C ILE A 100 3.99 -4.70 2.34
N SER A 101 3.05 -5.66 2.29
CA SER A 101 3.36 -7.07 2.52
C SER A 101 4.32 -7.63 1.47
N HIS A 102 4.16 -7.22 0.21
CA HIS A 102 5.10 -7.61 -0.85
C HIS A 102 6.49 -7.03 -0.62
N ALA A 103 6.60 -5.79 -0.13
CA ALA A 103 7.89 -5.21 0.20
C ALA A 103 8.61 -5.99 1.32
N VAL A 104 7.86 -6.52 2.29
CA VAL A 104 8.41 -7.39 3.35
C VAL A 104 8.78 -8.76 2.77
N ASN A 105 7.86 -9.42 2.08
CA ASN A 105 8.03 -10.79 1.58
C ASN A 105 9.17 -10.90 0.55
N LEU A 106 9.45 -9.83 -0.19
CA LEU A 106 10.55 -9.75 -1.14
C LEU A 106 11.88 -9.28 -0.51
N GLY A 107 11.90 -9.00 0.79
CA GLY A 107 13.11 -8.58 1.52
C GLY A 107 13.56 -7.14 1.25
N LEU A 108 12.67 -6.28 0.76
CA LEU A 108 12.91 -4.84 0.62
C LEU A 108 12.82 -4.11 1.95
N LEU A 109 11.96 -4.58 2.84
CA LEU A 109 11.79 -4.08 4.20
C LEU A 109 11.82 -5.23 5.20
N SER A 110 12.42 -5.00 6.35
CA SER A 110 12.25 -5.94 7.44
C SER A 110 10.88 -5.76 8.11
N GLN A 111 10.33 -6.85 8.62
CA GLN A 111 9.06 -6.83 9.33
C GLN A 111 9.09 -5.93 10.56
N GLU A 112 10.22 -5.91 11.29
CA GLU A 112 10.42 -5.09 12.47
C GLU A 112 10.31 -3.58 12.15
N LYS A 113 10.82 -3.14 10.99
CA LYS A 113 10.69 -1.74 10.56
C LYS A 113 9.23 -1.38 10.30
N VAL A 114 8.45 -2.28 9.69
CA VAL A 114 7.01 -2.06 9.46
C VAL A 114 6.25 -2.03 10.77
N LEU A 115 6.52 -2.95 11.70
CA LEU A 115 5.93 -2.95 13.05
C LEU A 115 6.26 -1.66 13.81
N SER A 116 7.50 -1.19 13.72
CA SER A 116 7.89 0.11 14.30
C SER A 116 7.14 1.29 13.67
N CYS A 117 6.86 1.25 12.37
CA CYS A 117 6.03 2.27 11.71
C CYS A 117 4.58 2.22 12.22
N ILE A 118 4.00 1.03 12.37
CA ILE A 118 2.64 0.82 12.91
C ILE A 118 2.51 1.43 14.31
N GLN A 119 3.52 1.30 15.16
CA GLN A 119 3.54 1.87 16.52
C GLN A 119 3.50 3.42 16.55
N ASN A 120 3.79 4.10 15.43
CA ASN A 120 3.64 5.55 15.35
C ASN A 120 2.19 6.00 15.07
N CYS A 121 1.29 5.07 14.75
CA CYS A 121 -0.12 5.37 14.51
C CYS A 121 -0.82 5.63 15.86
N SER A 122 -1.39 6.82 16.03
CA SER A 122 -2.19 7.18 17.20
C SER A 122 -3.64 6.69 17.08
N ASP A 123 -4.38 6.68 18.18
CA ASP A 123 -5.78 6.27 18.22
C ASP A 123 -6.70 7.12 17.32
N SER A 124 -6.32 8.37 17.06
CA SER A 124 -7.06 9.29 16.18
C SER A 124 -6.77 9.14 14.70
N GLN A 125 -5.83 8.27 14.33
CA GLN A 125 -5.38 8.07 12.95
C GLN A 125 -5.86 6.73 12.39
N GLU A 126 -5.94 6.66 11.06
CA GLU A 126 -6.19 5.43 10.30
C GLU A 126 -4.92 5.05 9.52
N LEU A 127 -4.42 3.84 9.76
CA LEU A 127 -3.32 3.25 9.00
C LEU A 127 -3.83 2.03 8.24
N VAL A 128 -3.77 2.08 6.92
CA VAL A 128 -4.26 1.02 6.03
C VAL A 128 -3.08 0.33 5.37
N LEU A 129 -2.95 -0.96 5.57
CA LEU A 129 -1.90 -1.80 4.99
C LEU A 129 -2.50 -2.73 3.94
N THR A 130 -1.91 -2.80 2.75
CA THR A 130 -2.39 -3.73 1.72
C THR A 130 -1.29 -4.68 1.23
N GLY A 131 -1.73 -5.80 0.68
CA GLY A 131 -0.90 -6.75 -0.04
C GLY A 131 -1.31 -8.20 0.18
N ARG A 132 -0.75 -9.11 -0.63
CA ARG A 132 -0.96 -10.55 -0.46
C ARG A 132 -0.04 -11.09 0.64
N ASP A 133 -0.43 -12.23 1.20
CA ASP A 133 0.42 -12.96 2.14
C ASP A 133 0.97 -12.04 3.25
N MET A 134 0.06 -11.28 3.89
CA MET A 134 0.42 -10.37 4.98
C MET A 134 1.04 -11.15 6.14
N PRO A 135 2.22 -10.75 6.63
CA PRO A 135 2.85 -11.42 7.77
C PRO A 135 1.94 -11.49 8.99
N PRO A 136 1.89 -12.67 9.69
CA PRO A 136 1.00 -12.86 10.84
C PRO A 136 1.19 -11.82 11.95
N GLU A 137 2.41 -11.39 12.20
CA GLU A 137 2.74 -10.42 13.24
C GLU A 137 2.19 -9.02 12.89
N ILE A 138 2.14 -8.67 11.61
CA ILE A 138 1.50 -7.43 11.15
C ILE A 138 -0.01 -7.54 11.28
N MET A 139 -0.59 -8.71 10.91
CA MET A 139 -2.02 -8.97 11.11
C MET A 139 -2.42 -8.91 12.58
N ALA A 140 -1.56 -9.37 13.49
CA ALA A 140 -1.84 -9.33 14.93
C ALA A 140 -1.95 -7.90 15.49
N CYS A 141 -1.43 -6.88 14.79
CA CYS A 141 -1.56 -5.48 15.17
C CYS A 141 -2.83 -4.81 14.62
N ALA A 142 -3.59 -5.50 13.76
CA ALA A 142 -4.72 -4.89 13.07
C ALA A 142 -6.02 -4.95 13.89
N ASP A 143 -6.74 -3.83 13.90
CA ASP A 143 -8.09 -3.74 14.46
C ASP A 143 -9.15 -4.26 13.48
N LEU A 144 -8.85 -4.19 12.17
CA LEU A 144 -9.73 -4.69 11.10
C LEU A 144 -8.91 -5.43 10.06
N ILE A 145 -9.33 -6.63 9.72
CA ILE A 145 -8.72 -7.42 8.64
C ILE A 145 -9.82 -7.79 7.64
N THR A 146 -9.60 -7.45 6.36
CA THR A 146 -10.45 -7.87 5.26
C THR A 146 -9.64 -8.74 4.30
N GLU A 147 -10.08 -9.98 4.10
CA GLU A 147 -9.50 -10.88 3.10
C GLU A 147 -10.30 -10.79 1.79
N MET A 148 -9.63 -10.45 0.70
CA MET A 148 -10.19 -10.48 -0.65
C MET A 148 -9.89 -11.83 -1.30
N LYS A 149 -10.89 -12.68 -1.33
CA LYS A 149 -10.78 -14.04 -1.87
C LYS A 149 -10.99 -14.03 -3.40
N GLU A 150 -10.07 -14.66 -4.13
CA GLU A 150 -10.25 -14.91 -5.56
C GLU A 150 -11.24 -16.05 -5.79
N VAL A 151 -12.50 -15.73 -6.04
CA VAL A 151 -13.53 -16.72 -6.40
C VAL A 151 -13.45 -17.08 -7.89
N ARG A 152 -13.17 -16.08 -8.75
CA ARG A 152 -12.96 -16.23 -10.20
C ARG A 152 -12.11 -15.06 -10.69
N HIS A 153 -11.11 -15.33 -11.53
CA HIS A 153 -10.30 -14.26 -12.12
C HIS A 153 -10.19 -14.42 -13.64
N PRO A 154 -10.44 -13.34 -14.44
CA PRO A 154 -10.41 -13.39 -15.90
C PRO A 154 -9.07 -13.82 -16.47
N TYR A 155 -7.97 -13.51 -15.79
CA TYR A 155 -6.61 -13.90 -16.18
C TYR A 155 -6.45 -15.42 -16.37
N ARG A 156 -7.13 -16.22 -15.52
CA ARG A 156 -7.13 -17.70 -15.65
C ARG A 156 -7.80 -18.19 -16.95
N ASN A 157 -8.62 -17.34 -17.56
CA ASN A 157 -9.26 -17.58 -18.85
C ASN A 157 -8.55 -16.83 -20.00
N GLY A 158 -7.29 -16.40 -19.81
CA GLY A 158 -6.47 -15.75 -20.83
C GLY A 158 -6.82 -14.28 -21.11
N VAL A 159 -7.68 -13.65 -20.31
CA VAL A 159 -8.00 -12.22 -20.46
C VAL A 159 -6.83 -11.38 -19.96
N ARG A 160 -6.26 -10.57 -20.85
CA ARG A 160 -5.15 -9.65 -20.52
C ARG A 160 -5.63 -8.47 -19.68
N ALA A 161 -4.67 -7.81 -18.99
CA ALA A 161 -4.92 -6.57 -18.27
C ALA A 161 -5.44 -5.47 -19.22
N ARG A 162 -6.45 -4.70 -18.76
CA ARG A 162 -7.15 -3.67 -19.55
C ARG A 162 -6.90 -2.31 -18.93
N GLN A 163 -6.70 -1.32 -19.79
CA GLN A 163 -6.55 0.07 -19.37
C GLN A 163 -7.80 0.56 -18.63
N GLY A 164 -7.58 1.26 -17.53
CA GLY A 164 -8.66 1.79 -16.69
C GLY A 164 -9.34 0.75 -15.78
N MET A 165 -8.99 -0.57 -15.92
CA MET A 165 -9.54 -1.65 -15.09
C MET A 165 -8.45 -2.31 -14.22
N GLU A 166 -7.31 -2.59 -14.79
CA GLU A 166 -6.18 -3.21 -14.10
C GLU A 166 -4.97 -2.26 -13.99
N TYR A 167 -4.88 -1.21 -14.81
CA TYR A 167 -3.84 -0.18 -14.76
C TYR A 167 -4.33 1.19 -15.29
#